data_c067b5c2d663cb96d98585b1b169da71
#
_entry.id   c067b5c2d663cb96d98585b1b169da71
#
_cell.length_a   1.000
_cell.length_b   1.000
_cell.length_c   1.000
_cell.angle_alpha   90.00
_cell.angle_beta   90.00
_cell.angle_gamma   90.00
#
_symmetry.space_group_name_H-M   'P 1'
#
loop_
_entity.id
_entity.type
_entity.pdbx_description
1 polymer ?
#
loop_
_entity_poly.entity_id
_entity_poly.type
_entity_poly.pdbx_seq_one_letter_code
_entity_poly.pdbx_strand_id
1 'polypeptide(L)'
;LYFKNILNTTNHKEVLVSEELLAYFRRIDATLRQFERLASGQISNADRRAVLDGLGTASSDYRQKIYKEDFSGRKGTMALSELEGFIDVALKHLEHSIHANKREDGLYHGYNLMTIEADGGVQITYLPEMLEGQVAVLSAGLLDASESLAVLDSLKASALFREDQYSYLLYPNKSLPRFLDKNNINAKALAGSALLTKLVEDDNADIVTQDCLGGYHFNGNFNNVKALRAALANL
;
A
#
# COMPACT_ATOMS: atom_id res chain seq x y z
N LEU A 1 19.56 11.16 -0.59
CA LEU A 1 20.55 12.16 -0.10
C LEU A 1 21.95 11.58 0.03
N TYR A 2 22.17 10.45 0.71
CA TYR A 2 23.50 9.85 0.90
C TYR A 2 24.27 9.63 -0.41
N PHE A 3 23.64 8.97 -1.40
CA PHE A 3 24.28 8.76 -2.71
C PHE A 3 24.57 10.06 -3.44
N LYS A 4 23.71 11.08 -3.33
CA LYS A 4 23.95 12.39 -3.91
C LYS A 4 25.22 13.04 -3.30
N ASN A 5 25.40 12.91 -2.00
CA ASN A 5 26.62 13.40 -1.34
C ASN A 5 27.88 12.65 -1.82
N ILE A 6 27.80 11.34 -2.04
CA ILE A 6 28.92 10.56 -2.61
C ILE A 6 29.26 11.05 -4.02
N LEU A 7 28.24 11.28 -4.88
CA LEU A 7 28.45 11.77 -6.23
C LEU A 7 29.13 13.14 -6.24
N ASN A 8 28.78 14.02 -5.33
CA ASN A 8 29.38 15.35 -5.19
C ASN A 8 30.85 15.32 -4.71
N THR A 9 31.30 14.22 -4.09
CA THR A 9 32.67 14.09 -3.54
C THR A 9 33.60 13.27 -4.44
N THR A 10 33.07 12.57 -5.44
CA THR A 10 33.87 11.75 -6.35
C THR A 10 34.50 12.57 -7.49
N ASN A 11 35.73 12.20 -7.87
CA ASN A 11 36.42 12.77 -9.04
C ASN A 11 36.08 12.01 -10.36
N HIS A 12 35.37 10.89 -10.25
CA HIS A 12 34.96 10.15 -11.43
C HIS A 12 33.82 10.88 -12.15
N LYS A 13 33.81 10.82 -13.47
CA LYS A 13 32.73 11.39 -14.28
C LYS A 13 31.79 10.32 -14.85
N GLU A 14 32.25 9.09 -14.86
CA GLU A 14 31.54 7.97 -15.44
C GLU A 14 31.89 6.66 -14.73
N VAL A 15 31.03 5.66 -14.87
CA VAL A 15 31.24 4.30 -14.39
C VAL A 15 30.90 3.30 -15.49
N LEU A 16 31.59 2.15 -15.47
CA LEU A 16 31.30 1.03 -16.37
C LEU A 16 30.36 0.08 -15.68
N VAL A 17 29.19 -0.14 -16.27
CA VAL A 17 28.17 -1.09 -15.80
C VAL A 17 27.83 -2.08 -16.90
N SER A 18 27.20 -3.23 -16.57
CA SER A 18 26.72 -4.13 -17.60
C SER A 18 25.73 -3.43 -18.53
N GLU A 19 25.74 -3.77 -19.81
CA GLU A 19 24.80 -3.19 -20.78
C GLU A 19 23.35 -3.46 -20.40
N GLU A 20 23.07 -4.62 -19.83
CA GLU A 20 21.74 -5.02 -19.36
C GLU A 20 21.26 -4.09 -18.23
N LEU A 21 22.12 -3.83 -17.25
CA LEU A 21 21.80 -2.92 -16.14
C LEU A 21 21.63 -1.48 -16.64
N LEU A 22 22.48 -1.03 -17.57
CA LEU A 22 22.38 0.31 -18.16
C LEU A 22 21.06 0.50 -18.91
N ALA A 23 20.66 -0.49 -19.71
CA ALA A 23 19.40 -0.47 -20.43
C ALA A 23 18.19 -0.43 -19.45
N TYR A 24 18.23 -1.23 -18.40
CA TYR A 24 17.22 -1.22 -17.35
C TYR A 24 17.15 0.13 -16.63
N PHE A 25 18.28 0.64 -16.17
CA PHE A 25 18.39 1.95 -15.53
C PHE A 25 17.74 3.06 -16.38
N ARG A 26 18.08 3.14 -17.66
CA ARG A 26 17.54 4.17 -18.57
C ARG A 26 16.03 4.06 -18.77
N ARG A 27 15.48 2.85 -18.75
CA ARG A 27 14.02 2.66 -18.83
C ARG A 27 13.31 3.12 -17.55
N ILE A 28 13.87 2.84 -16.38
CA ILE A 28 13.34 3.33 -15.11
C ILE A 28 13.40 4.86 -15.05
N ASP A 29 14.55 5.44 -15.39
CA ASP A 29 14.74 6.90 -15.43
C ASP A 29 13.74 7.57 -16.39
N ALA A 30 13.59 7.04 -17.60
CA ALA A 30 12.63 7.53 -18.58
C ALA A 30 11.18 7.48 -18.06
N THR A 31 10.81 6.40 -17.38
CA THR A 31 9.48 6.27 -16.77
C THR A 31 9.27 7.31 -15.67
N LEU A 32 10.21 7.48 -14.73
CA LEU A 32 10.08 8.48 -13.66
C LEU A 32 10.00 9.91 -14.22
N ARG A 33 10.79 10.23 -15.24
CA ARG A 33 10.73 11.56 -15.91
C ARG A 33 9.42 11.78 -16.65
N GLN A 34 8.90 10.77 -17.34
CA GLN A 34 7.61 10.85 -18.04
C GLN A 34 6.48 11.22 -17.07
N PHE A 35 6.55 10.71 -15.85
CA PHE A 35 5.54 10.93 -14.82
C PHE A 35 5.94 11.96 -13.74
N GLU A 36 7.03 12.72 -13.95
CA GLU A 36 7.51 13.72 -12.98
C GLU A 36 6.43 14.76 -12.61
N ARG A 37 5.54 15.10 -13.55
CA ARG A 37 4.40 16.00 -13.32
C ARG A 37 3.48 15.51 -12.18
N LEU A 38 3.42 14.21 -11.93
CA LEU A 38 2.58 13.63 -10.88
C LEU A 38 3.13 13.87 -9.47
N ALA A 39 4.40 14.24 -9.36
CA ALA A 39 5.03 14.55 -8.07
C ALA A 39 4.59 15.92 -7.48
N SER A 40 3.61 16.61 -8.07
CA SER A 40 3.13 17.92 -7.61
C SER A 40 1.62 17.97 -7.31
N GLY A 41 0.89 16.83 -7.36
CA GLY A 41 -0.54 16.84 -7.19
C GLY A 41 -1.16 15.50 -6.82
N GLN A 42 -2.48 15.41 -6.93
CA GLN A 42 -3.17 14.13 -6.75
C GLN A 42 -2.91 13.20 -7.93
N ILE A 43 -2.66 11.94 -7.64
CA ILE A 43 -2.42 10.90 -8.64
C ILE A 43 -3.70 10.09 -8.82
N SER A 44 -4.21 10.01 -10.05
CA SER A 44 -5.37 9.18 -10.38
C SER A 44 -5.04 7.68 -10.36
N ASN A 45 -6.06 6.83 -10.26
CA ASN A 45 -5.88 5.36 -10.34
C ASN A 45 -5.30 4.94 -11.71
N ALA A 46 -5.64 5.64 -12.78
CA ALA A 46 -5.08 5.41 -14.11
C ALA A 46 -3.61 5.82 -14.21
N ASP A 47 -3.22 6.98 -13.64
CA ASP A 47 -1.81 7.40 -13.60
C ASP A 47 -0.96 6.41 -12.77
N ARG A 48 -1.47 5.95 -11.60
CA ARG A 48 -0.78 4.92 -10.81
C ARG A 48 -0.57 3.64 -11.61
N ARG A 49 -1.58 3.22 -12.36
CA ARG A 49 -1.48 2.06 -13.25
C ARG A 49 -0.40 2.27 -14.31
N ALA A 50 -0.35 3.42 -14.94
CA ALA A 50 0.64 3.71 -15.98
C ALA A 50 2.07 3.72 -15.44
N VAL A 51 2.30 4.28 -14.25
CA VAL A 51 3.60 4.22 -13.57
C VAL A 51 3.97 2.78 -13.21
N LEU A 52 3.02 2.02 -12.64
CA LEU A 52 3.22 0.61 -12.29
C LEU A 52 3.61 -0.23 -13.51
N ASP A 53 2.90 -0.06 -14.62
CA ASP A 53 3.18 -0.79 -15.86
C ASP A 53 4.56 -0.42 -16.43
N GLY A 54 4.92 0.87 -16.44
CA GLY A 54 6.23 1.33 -16.90
C GLY A 54 7.39 0.73 -16.10
N LEU A 55 7.34 0.86 -14.77
CA LEU A 55 8.37 0.33 -13.88
C LEU A 55 8.37 -1.20 -13.84
N GLY A 56 7.18 -1.80 -13.79
CA GLY A 56 7.00 -3.26 -13.72
C GLY A 56 7.46 -3.96 -14.98
N THR A 57 7.12 -3.44 -16.16
CA THR A 57 7.57 -3.99 -17.44
C THR A 57 9.07 -3.89 -17.59
N ALA A 58 9.66 -2.72 -17.29
CA ALA A 58 11.12 -2.56 -17.34
C ALA A 58 11.84 -3.57 -16.44
N SER A 59 11.33 -3.78 -15.20
CA SER A 59 11.89 -4.72 -14.24
C SER A 59 11.70 -6.18 -14.66
N SER A 60 10.54 -6.52 -15.24
CA SER A 60 10.26 -7.87 -15.71
C SER A 60 11.12 -8.26 -16.90
N ASP A 61 11.27 -7.35 -17.88
CA ASP A 61 12.11 -7.59 -19.06
C ASP A 61 13.59 -7.76 -18.68
N TYR A 62 14.08 -6.93 -17.74
CA TYR A 62 15.43 -7.06 -17.23
C TYR A 62 15.65 -8.43 -16.56
N ARG A 63 14.77 -8.83 -15.64
CA ARG A 63 14.87 -10.15 -14.98
C ARG A 63 14.76 -11.30 -15.96
N GLN A 64 13.82 -11.21 -16.91
CA GLN A 64 13.64 -12.26 -17.92
C GLN A 64 14.89 -12.43 -18.79
N LYS A 65 15.50 -11.32 -19.18
CA LYS A 65 16.75 -11.34 -19.93
C LYS A 65 17.88 -12.01 -19.17
N ILE A 66 18.13 -11.60 -17.91
CA ILE A 66 19.19 -12.18 -17.09
C ILE A 66 18.95 -13.68 -16.81
N TYR A 67 17.70 -14.09 -16.54
CA TYR A 67 17.40 -15.49 -16.19
C TYR A 67 17.40 -16.43 -17.39
N LYS A 68 17.16 -15.93 -18.61
CA LYS A 68 17.14 -16.76 -19.83
C LYS A 68 18.43 -16.71 -20.63
N GLU A 69 19.11 -15.58 -20.67
CA GLU A 69 20.22 -15.30 -21.57
C GLU A 69 21.56 -15.09 -20.85
N ASP A 70 21.52 -14.97 -19.51
CA ASP A 70 22.64 -14.53 -18.66
C ASP A 70 23.14 -13.11 -19.01
N PHE A 71 24.19 -12.67 -18.35
CA PHE A 71 24.87 -11.44 -18.68
C PHE A 71 25.75 -11.62 -19.93
N SER A 72 25.63 -10.71 -20.88
CA SER A 72 26.44 -10.73 -22.10
C SER A 72 27.96 -10.53 -21.86
N GLY A 73 28.33 -10.07 -20.67
CA GLY A 73 29.71 -9.69 -20.33
C GLY A 73 30.11 -8.31 -20.89
N ARG A 74 29.28 -7.71 -21.73
CA ARG A 74 29.55 -6.36 -22.28
C ARG A 74 29.27 -5.29 -21.23
N LYS A 75 30.04 -4.22 -21.30
CA LYS A 75 29.89 -3.05 -20.42
C LYS A 75 29.63 -1.80 -21.24
N GLY A 76 28.73 -0.97 -20.73
CA GLY A 76 28.47 0.36 -21.24
C GLY A 76 28.89 1.42 -20.22
N THR A 77 29.14 2.61 -20.70
CA THR A 77 29.49 3.77 -19.87
C THR A 77 28.21 4.49 -19.43
N MET A 78 28.10 4.74 -18.14
CA MET A 78 27.08 5.59 -17.53
C MET A 78 27.74 6.84 -16.97
N ALA A 79 27.32 8.01 -17.43
CA ALA A 79 27.78 9.27 -16.86
C ALA A 79 27.21 9.44 -15.44
N LEU A 80 28.02 9.90 -14.48
CA LEU A 80 27.53 10.15 -13.13
C LEU A 80 26.48 11.26 -13.09
N SER A 81 26.49 12.18 -14.05
CA SER A 81 25.40 13.16 -14.22
C SER A 81 24.05 12.55 -14.60
N GLU A 82 24.03 11.41 -15.34
CA GLU A 82 22.79 10.65 -15.58
C GLU A 82 22.25 10.10 -14.24
N LEU A 83 23.14 9.55 -13.42
CA LEU A 83 22.75 9.01 -12.09
C LEU A 83 22.29 10.13 -11.15
N GLU A 84 22.96 11.27 -11.15
CA GLU A 84 22.55 12.43 -10.35
C GLU A 84 21.14 12.92 -10.75
N GLY A 85 20.91 13.11 -12.02
CA GLY A 85 19.59 13.50 -12.53
C GLY A 85 18.49 12.47 -12.22
N PHE A 86 18.79 11.18 -12.26
CA PHE A 86 17.89 10.12 -11.83
C PHE A 86 17.55 10.25 -10.34
N ILE A 87 18.55 10.46 -9.47
CA ILE A 87 18.35 10.63 -8.03
C ILE A 87 17.44 11.83 -7.77
N ASP A 88 17.62 12.95 -8.47
CA ASP A 88 16.79 14.13 -8.29
C ASP A 88 15.32 13.88 -8.65
N VAL A 89 15.06 13.20 -9.75
CA VAL A 89 13.68 12.84 -10.12
C VAL A 89 13.09 11.81 -9.15
N ALA A 90 13.87 10.80 -8.75
CA ALA A 90 13.42 9.79 -7.80
C ALA A 90 13.09 10.41 -6.43
N LEU A 91 13.88 11.36 -5.94
CA LEU A 91 13.61 12.09 -4.70
C LEU A 91 12.29 12.84 -4.76
N LYS A 92 11.96 13.52 -5.86
CA LYS A 92 10.67 14.21 -6.03
C LYS A 92 9.48 13.24 -5.88
N HIS A 93 9.55 12.06 -6.50
CA HIS A 93 8.50 11.04 -6.36
C HIS A 93 8.41 10.49 -4.93
N LEU A 94 9.54 10.27 -4.25
CA LEU A 94 9.58 9.80 -2.86
C LEU A 94 9.01 10.86 -1.90
N GLU A 95 9.42 12.11 -2.02
CA GLU A 95 8.93 13.23 -1.22
C GLU A 95 7.41 13.39 -1.38
N HIS A 96 6.92 13.38 -2.63
CA HIS A 96 5.48 13.40 -2.90
C HIS A 96 4.76 12.22 -2.24
N SER A 97 5.32 11.00 -2.34
CA SER A 97 4.72 9.81 -1.74
C SER A 97 4.67 9.89 -0.22
N ILE A 98 5.69 10.43 0.43
CA ILE A 98 5.70 10.66 1.88
C ILE A 98 4.60 11.66 2.26
N HIS A 99 4.52 12.81 1.59
CA HIS A 99 3.49 13.80 1.87
C HIS A 99 2.06 13.28 1.62
N ALA A 100 1.86 12.49 0.56
CA ALA A 100 0.58 11.86 0.25
C ALA A 100 0.13 10.82 1.30
N ASN A 101 1.04 10.34 2.14
CA ASN A 101 0.75 9.43 3.25
C ASN A 101 0.47 10.14 4.57
N LYS A 102 0.50 11.48 4.62
CA LYS A 102 0.12 12.23 5.81
C LYS A 102 -1.37 12.10 6.07
N ARG A 103 -1.73 11.78 7.32
CA ARG A 103 -3.10 11.59 7.79
C ARG A 103 -3.65 12.89 8.38
N GLU A 104 -4.96 12.95 8.55
CA GLU A 104 -5.64 14.09 9.18
C GLU A 104 -5.27 14.27 10.66
N ASP A 105 -4.91 13.17 11.34
CA ASP A 105 -4.46 13.18 12.75
C ASP A 105 -2.99 13.60 12.92
N GLY A 106 -2.31 13.98 11.84
CA GLY A 106 -0.91 14.42 11.83
C GLY A 106 0.11 13.29 11.80
N LEU A 107 -0.32 12.03 11.87
CA LEU A 107 0.52 10.85 11.67
C LEU A 107 0.69 10.52 10.19
N TYR A 108 1.46 9.47 9.89
CA TYR A 108 1.70 8.99 8.54
C TYR A 108 1.29 7.52 8.39
N HIS A 109 0.75 7.16 7.23
CA HIS A 109 0.52 5.76 6.89
C HIS A 109 1.86 5.04 6.70
N GLY A 110 2.05 3.90 7.37
CA GLY A 110 3.26 3.08 7.25
C GLY A 110 3.23 2.17 6.03
N TYR A 111 2.07 1.62 5.72
CA TYR A 111 1.90 0.67 4.62
C TYR A 111 0.65 0.98 3.79
N ASN A 112 0.84 0.94 2.48
CA ASN A 112 -0.21 1.08 1.50
C ASN A 112 -0.55 -0.29 0.90
N LEU A 113 -1.85 -0.55 0.74
CA LEU A 113 -2.36 -1.70 0.03
C LEU A 113 -2.75 -1.29 -1.38
N MET A 114 -2.34 -2.07 -2.37
CA MET A 114 -2.62 -1.81 -3.77
C MET A 114 -3.64 -2.83 -4.28
N THR A 115 -4.69 -2.33 -4.93
CA THR A 115 -5.71 -3.14 -5.59
C THR A 115 -5.85 -2.71 -7.05
N ILE A 116 -5.89 -3.69 -7.95
CA ILE A 116 -6.21 -3.43 -9.36
C ILE A 116 -7.72 -3.51 -9.50
N GLU A 117 -8.33 -2.39 -9.90
CA GLU A 117 -9.77 -2.27 -10.10
C GLU A 117 -10.25 -2.95 -11.39
N ALA A 118 -11.57 -3.13 -11.52
CA ALA A 118 -12.17 -3.76 -12.70
C ALA A 118 -11.94 -2.97 -14.00
N ASP A 119 -11.79 -1.65 -13.90
CA ASP A 119 -11.45 -0.74 -15.02
C ASP A 119 -9.94 -0.73 -15.34
N GLY A 120 -9.15 -1.49 -14.59
CA GLY A 120 -7.71 -1.59 -14.72
C GLY A 120 -6.92 -0.52 -13.95
N GLY A 121 -7.58 0.42 -13.29
CA GLY A 121 -6.94 1.42 -12.43
C GLY A 121 -6.28 0.79 -11.19
N VAL A 122 -5.37 1.52 -10.57
CA VAL A 122 -4.70 1.11 -9.31
C VAL A 122 -5.20 1.98 -8.16
N GLN A 123 -5.98 1.36 -7.28
CA GLN A 123 -6.43 1.97 -6.04
C GLN A 123 -5.41 1.73 -4.91
N ILE A 124 -5.23 2.75 -4.08
CA ILE A 124 -4.44 2.65 -2.84
C ILE A 124 -5.40 2.74 -1.65
N THR A 125 -5.27 1.79 -0.74
CA THR A 125 -5.89 1.81 0.59
C THR A 125 -4.82 1.69 1.66
N TYR A 126 -5.16 1.95 2.91
CA TYR A 126 -4.19 2.08 3.97
C TYR A 126 -4.45 1.10 5.10
N LEU A 127 -3.40 0.60 5.71
CA LEU A 127 -3.50 -0.08 7.00
C LEU A 127 -3.72 0.95 8.12
N PRO A 128 -4.22 0.51 9.29
CA PRO A 128 -4.24 1.35 10.48
C PRO A 128 -2.88 1.95 10.79
N GLU A 129 -2.88 2.96 11.66
CA GLU A 129 -1.64 3.61 12.12
C GLU A 129 -0.67 2.61 12.73
N MET A 130 0.62 2.85 12.51
CA MET A 130 1.72 2.04 13.03
C MET A 130 2.86 2.93 13.50
N LEU A 131 3.54 2.52 14.55
CA LEU A 131 4.73 3.20 15.03
C LEU A 131 5.84 3.26 13.98
N GLU A 132 5.99 2.19 13.20
CA GLU A 132 7.01 2.11 12.12
C GLU A 132 6.87 3.23 11.09
N GLY A 133 5.64 3.60 10.73
CA GLY A 133 5.40 4.71 9.80
C GLY A 133 5.93 6.05 10.32
N GLN A 134 5.79 6.29 11.62
CA GLN A 134 6.25 7.52 12.26
C GLN A 134 7.78 7.53 12.38
N VAL A 135 8.39 6.41 12.75
CA VAL A 135 9.84 6.26 12.79
C VAL A 135 10.44 6.44 11.39
N ALA A 136 9.82 5.87 10.37
CA ALA A 136 10.29 5.98 8.99
C ALA A 136 10.28 7.43 8.49
N VAL A 137 9.18 8.17 8.69
CA VAL A 137 9.09 9.56 8.22
C VAL A 137 10.05 10.49 8.98
N LEU A 138 10.19 10.31 10.30
CA LEU A 138 11.16 11.08 11.10
C LEU A 138 12.60 10.81 10.68
N SER A 139 12.90 9.56 10.28
CA SER A 139 14.25 9.16 9.84
C SER A 139 14.54 9.53 8.37
N ALA A 140 13.52 9.86 7.58
CA ALA A 140 13.70 10.18 6.15
C ALA A 140 14.45 11.50 5.92
N GLY A 141 14.53 12.38 6.93
CA GLY A 141 15.18 13.68 6.81
C GLY A 141 14.44 14.67 5.89
N LEU A 142 13.16 14.44 5.66
CA LEU A 142 12.28 15.30 4.85
C LEU A 142 11.62 16.39 5.70
N LEU A 143 11.20 16.03 6.91
CA LEU A 143 10.49 16.94 7.80
C LEU A 143 11.45 17.92 8.46
N ASP A 144 11.02 19.18 8.58
CA ASP A 144 11.74 20.16 9.39
C ASP A 144 11.54 19.91 10.90
N ALA A 145 12.16 20.71 11.75
CA ALA A 145 12.09 20.55 13.20
C ALA A 145 10.66 20.73 13.75
N SER A 146 9.89 21.67 13.19
CA SER A 146 8.50 21.94 13.60
C SER A 146 7.58 20.82 13.19
N GLU A 147 7.70 20.33 11.97
CA GLU A 147 6.95 19.19 11.47
C GLU A 147 7.27 17.91 12.24
N SER A 148 8.54 17.68 12.54
CA SER A 148 8.99 16.53 13.35
C SER A 148 8.39 16.58 14.76
N LEU A 149 8.37 17.76 15.40
CA LEU A 149 7.74 17.93 16.70
C LEU A 149 6.24 17.67 16.63
N ALA A 150 5.56 18.18 15.60
CA ALA A 150 4.13 17.93 15.40
C ALA A 150 3.80 16.44 15.26
N VAL A 151 4.64 15.65 14.56
CA VAL A 151 4.49 14.19 14.49
C VAL A 151 4.64 13.54 15.86
N LEU A 152 5.63 13.97 16.65
CA LEU A 152 5.86 13.43 18.01
C LEU A 152 4.69 13.75 18.94
N ASP A 153 4.14 14.96 18.88
CA ASP A 153 2.98 15.37 19.68
C ASP A 153 1.73 14.56 19.26
N SER A 154 1.48 14.40 17.96
CA SER A 154 0.40 13.57 17.42
C SER A 154 0.56 12.11 17.84
N LEU A 155 1.79 11.58 17.81
CA LEU A 155 2.09 10.21 18.22
C LEU A 155 1.78 9.99 19.70
N LYS A 156 2.14 10.94 20.57
CA LYS A 156 1.83 10.90 22.00
C LYS A 156 0.33 11.00 22.28
N ALA A 157 -0.42 11.71 21.47
CA ALA A 157 -1.88 11.84 21.58
C ALA A 157 -2.63 10.67 20.95
N SER A 158 -1.98 9.77 20.24
CA SER A 158 -2.60 8.67 19.49
C SER A 158 -2.87 7.43 20.34
N ALA A 159 -3.63 6.48 19.77
CA ALA A 159 -3.85 5.15 20.36
C ALA A 159 -2.60 4.27 20.41
N LEU A 160 -1.50 4.71 19.83
CA LEU A 160 -0.20 4.02 19.92
C LEU A 160 0.51 4.30 21.25
N PHE A 161 0.16 5.39 21.96
CA PHE A 161 0.78 5.70 23.25
C PHE A 161 0.09 4.95 24.38
N ARG A 162 0.87 4.30 25.23
CA ARG A 162 0.42 3.64 26.46
C ARG A 162 0.85 4.44 27.68
N GLU A 163 -0.09 5.16 28.28
CA GLU A 163 0.17 6.00 29.44
C GLU A 163 0.59 5.17 30.68
N ASP A 164 -0.02 3.99 30.88
CA ASP A 164 0.26 3.08 31.98
C ASP A 164 1.70 2.54 31.98
N GLN A 165 2.33 2.46 30.80
CA GLN A 165 3.72 2.00 30.64
C GLN A 165 4.66 3.11 30.19
N TYR A 166 4.13 4.29 29.90
CA TYR A 166 4.86 5.41 29.31
C TYR A 166 5.69 4.99 28.08
N SER A 167 5.05 4.22 27.19
CA SER A 167 5.67 3.59 26.01
C SER A 167 4.76 3.64 24.81
N TYR A 168 5.27 3.23 23.65
CA TYR A 168 4.49 3.13 22.42
C TYR A 168 4.26 1.67 22.03
N LEU A 169 3.07 1.39 21.53
CA LEU A 169 2.72 0.13 20.87
C LEU A 169 3.09 0.21 19.38
N LEU A 170 3.45 -0.94 18.82
CA LEU A 170 3.68 -1.04 17.37
C LEU A 170 2.39 -0.83 16.58
N TYR A 171 1.28 -1.37 17.08
CA TYR A 171 -0.08 -1.24 16.56
C TYR A 171 -1.04 -0.85 17.67
N PRO A 172 -2.12 -0.09 17.37
CA PRO A 172 -3.15 0.19 18.35
C PRO A 172 -3.82 -1.10 18.82
N ASN A 173 -4.18 -1.15 20.09
CA ASN A 173 -5.02 -2.23 20.62
C ASN A 173 -6.39 -2.19 19.95
N LYS A 174 -6.78 -3.30 19.30
CA LYS A 174 -8.10 -3.46 18.70
C LYS A 174 -8.97 -4.30 19.61
N SER A 175 -10.13 -3.74 19.99
CA SER A 175 -11.17 -4.53 20.62
C SER A 175 -11.86 -5.38 19.54
N LEU A 176 -11.47 -6.64 19.46
CA LEU A 176 -12.11 -7.57 18.53
C LEU A 176 -13.38 -8.14 19.19
N PRO A 177 -14.46 -8.36 18.41
CA PRO A 177 -15.64 -9.03 18.92
C PRO A 177 -15.26 -10.45 19.39
N ARG A 178 -15.85 -10.89 20.51
CA ARG A 178 -15.70 -12.26 21.00
C ARG A 178 -16.26 -13.25 19.98
N PHE A 179 -15.89 -14.52 20.14
CA PHE A 179 -16.38 -15.57 19.21
C PHE A 179 -17.90 -15.60 19.13
N LEU A 180 -18.59 -15.54 20.26
CA LEU A 180 -20.06 -15.54 20.33
C LEU A 180 -20.72 -14.23 19.88
N ASP A 181 -19.97 -13.15 19.77
CA ASP A 181 -20.48 -11.86 19.27
C ASP A 181 -20.42 -11.75 17.73
N LYS A 182 -19.74 -12.72 17.10
CA LYS A 182 -19.59 -12.77 15.65
C LYS A 182 -20.76 -13.47 14.99
N ASN A 183 -20.98 -13.13 13.71
CA ASN A 183 -22.00 -13.79 12.87
C ASN A 183 -23.43 -13.72 13.42
N ASN A 184 -23.78 -12.67 14.19
CA ASN A 184 -25.14 -12.47 14.65
C ASN A 184 -25.89 -11.53 13.72
N ILE A 185 -27.05 -11.97 13.23
CA ILE A 185 -27.97 -11.16 12.41
C ILE A 185 -29.02 -10.59 13.39
N ASN A 186 -29.00 -9.27 13.60
CA ASN A 186 -30.00 -8.65 14.44
C ASN A 186 -31.38 -8.62 13.78
N ALA A 187 -32.43 -8.59 14.59
CA ALA A 187 -33.83 -8.63 14.10
C ALA A 187 -34.16 -7.50 13.12
N LYS A 188 -33.56 -6.31 13.27
CA LYS A 188 -33.75 -5.18 12.35
C LYS A 188 -33.14 -5.45 10.97
N ALA A 189 -31.95 -6.04 10.93
CA ALA A 189 -31.30 -6.43 9.67
C ALA A 189 -32.07 -7.55 8.97
N LEU A 190 -32.58 -8.54 9.73
CA LEU A 190 -33.40 -9.61 9.20
C LEU A 190 -34.68 -9.04 8.57
N ALA A 191 -35.47 -8.26 9.34
CA ALA A 191 -36.72 -7.64 8.88
C ALA A 191 -36.52 -6.62 7.74
N GLY A 192 -35.35 -6.01 7.63
CA GLY A 192 -34.99 -5.07 6.57
C GLY A 192 -34.66 -5.73 5.23
N SER A 193 -34.57 -7.07 5.17
CA SER A 193 -34.23 -7.82 3.97
C SER A 193 -35.36 -8.80 3.62
N ALA A 194 -36.10 -8.53 2.55
CA ALA A 194 -37.15 -9.41 2.06
C ALA A 194 -36.63 -10.84 1.77
N LEU A 195 -35.39 -10.95 1.25
CA LEU A 195 -34.78 -12.25 1.00
C LEU A 195 -34.55 -13.03 2.29
N LEU A 196 -33.92 -12.41 3.31
CA LEU A 196 -33.63 -13.08 4.58
C LEU A 196 -34.94 -13.48 5.30
N THR A 197 -35.95 -12.61 5.30
CA THR A 197 -37.26 -12.91 5.85
C THR A 197 -37.90 -14.14 5.18
N LYS A 198 -37.89 -14.17 3.84
CA LYS A 198 -38.46 -15.28 3.09
C LYS A 198 -37.70 -16.59 3.33
N LEU A 199 -36.37 -16.57 3.40
CA LEU A 199 -35.58 -17.78 3.67
C LEU A 199 -35.90 -18.35 5.06
N VAL A 200 -36.12 -17.49 6.05
CA VAL A 200 -36.56 -17.92 7.41
C VAL A 200 -37.98 -18.49 7.38
N GLU A 201 -38.92 -17.84 6.68
CA GLU A 201 -40.31 -18.33 6.54
C GLU A 201 -40.36 -19.68 5.81
N ASP A 202 -39.51 -19.90 4.83
CA ASP A 202 -39.45 -21.15 4.03
C ASP A 202 -38.59 -22.24 4.70
N ASP A 203 -38.06 -22.00 5.94
CA ASP A 203 -37.13 -22.89 6.67
C ASP A 203 -35.90 -23.27 5.81
N ASN A 204 -35.47 -22.34 4.97
CA ASN A 204 -34.29 -22.52 4.11
C ASN A 204 -33.02 -22.06 4.81
N ALA A 205 -32.18 -23.02 5.20
CA ALA A 205 -30.94 -22.79 5.95
C ALA A 205 -29.70 -22.53 5.07
N ASP A 206 -29.85 -22.38 3.77
CA ASP A 206 -28.69 -22.26 2.86
C ASP A 206 -27.87 -21.01 3.12
N ILE A 207 -28.50 -19.90 3.51
CA ILE A 207 -27.84 -18.64 3.79
C ILE A 207 -27.94 -18.24 5.27
N VAL A 208 -29.11 -18.42 5.90
CA VAL A 208 -29.37 -18.04 7.28
C VAL A 208 -29.82 -19.25 8.06
N THR A 209 -29.27 -19.45 9.26
CA THR A 209 -29.65 -20.51 10.18
C THR A 209 -30.16 -19.89 11.49
N GLN A 210 -31.08 -20.56 12.14
CA GLN A 210 -31.55 -20.21 13.50
C GLN A 210 -30.90 -21.14 14.51
N ASP A 211 -30.38 -20.57 15.62
CA ASP A 211 -29.85 -21.34 16.72
C ASP A 211 -30.96 -21.81 17.69
N CYS A 212 -30.61 -22.64 18.66
CA CYS A 212 -31.54 -23.18 19.64
C CYS A 212 -32.11 -22.12 20.62
N LEU A 213 -31.56 -20.92 20.65
CA LEU A 213 -32.02 -19.78 21.45
C LEU A 213 -32.86 -18.79 20.61
N GLY A 214 -33.07 -19.08 19.34
CA GLY A 214 -33.83 -18.22 18.43
C GLY A 214 -33.00 -17.11 17.76
N GLY A 215 -31.68 -17.10 17.93
CA GLY A 215 -30.76 -16.16 17.27
C GLY A 215 -30.53 -16.56 15.81
N TYR A 216 -30.30 -15.56 14.94
CA TYR A 216 -30.06 -15.80 13.52
C TYR A 216 -28.59 -15.55 13.16
N HIS A 217 -28.04 -16.42 12.34
CA HIS A 217 -26.64 -16.42 11.92
C HIS A 217 -26.53 -16.70 10.42
N PHE A 218 -25.52 -16.18 9.76
CA PHE A 218 -25.18 -16.66 8.42
C PHE A 218 -24.64 -18.09 8.52
N ASN A 219 -24.98 -18.90 7.52
CA ASN A 219 -24.53 -20.28 7.46
C ASN A 219 -23.00 -20.39 7.60
N GLY A 220 -22.53 -21.24 8.52
CA GLY A 220 -21.12 -21.41 8.87
C GLY A 220 -20.23 -21.95 7.75
N ASN A 221 -20.81 -22.38 6.63
CA ASN A 221 -20.08 -22.83 5.44
C ASN A 221 -19.53 -21.67 4.59
N PHE A 222 -19.93 -20.42 4.87
CA PHE A 222 -19.40 -19.27 4.14
C PHE A 222 -18.05 -18.84 4.69
N ASN A 223 -17.03 -18.91 3.84
CA ASN A 223 -15.67 -18.47 4.15
C ASN A 223 -15.32 -17.14 3.48
N ASN A 224 -16.09 -16.73 2.45
CA ASN A 224 -15.84 -15.54 1.66
C ASN A 224 -17.05 -15.16 0.80
N VAL A 225 -16.97 -13.96 0.19
CA VAL A 225 -18.02 -13.42 -0.70
C VAL A 225 -18.31 -14.32 -1.90
N LYS A 226 -17.33 -15.09 -2.40
CA LYS A 226 -17.53 -16.00 -3.54
C LYS A 226 -18.46 -17.16 -3.16
N ALA A 227 -18.30 -17.72 -1.96
CA ALA A 227 -19.18 -18.77 -1.45
C ALA A 227 -20.62 -18.28 -1.29
N LEU A 228 -20.83 -17.06 -0.75
CA LEU A 228 -22.13 -16.44 -0.64
C LEU A 228 -22.78 -16.18 -2.01
N ARG A 229 -22.01 -15.65 -2.98
CA ARG A 229 -22.51 -15.44 -4.36
C ARG A 229 -22.97 -16.73 -5.03
N ALA A 230 -22.24 -17.83 -4.82
CA ALA A 230 -22.61 -19.13 -5.36
C ALA A 230 -23.92 -19.65 -4.73
N ALA A 231 -24.09 -19.49 -3.40
CA ALA A 231 -25.34 -19.85 -2.73
C ALA A 231 -26.52 -19.02 -3.23
N LEU A 232 -26.35 -17.70 -3.38
CA LEU A 232 -27.39 -16.80 -3.92
C LEU A 232 -27.79 -17.11 -5.36
N ALA A 233 -26.88 -17.66 -6.18
CA ALA A 233 -27.17 -18.03 -7.54
C ALA A 233 -27.98 -19.36 -7.66
N ASN A 234 -28.04 -20.13 -6.57
CA ASN A 234 -28.73 -21.42 -6.49
C ASN A 234 -30.13 -21.33 -5.80
N LEU A 235 -30.50 -20.13 -5.32
CA LEU A 235 -31.83 -19.84 -4.78
C LEU A 235 -32.86 -19.54 -5.90
#